data_82d86b96f28a89b6d81ba0d74c816837
#
_entry.id   82d86b96f28a89b6d81ba0d74c816837
#
_cell.length_a   1.000
_cell.length_b   1.000
_cell.length_c   1.000
_cell.angle_alpha   90.00
_cell.angle_beta   90.00
_cell.angle_gamma   90.00
#
_symmetry.space_group_name_H-M   'P 1'
#
loop_
_entity.id
_entity.type
_entity.pdbx_description
1 polymer ?
#
loop_
_entity_poly.entity_id
_entity_poly.type
_entity_poly.pdbx_seq_one_letter_code
_entity_poly.pdbx_strand_id
1 'polypeptide(L)'
;MFAPRLEIDLGKIQHNARTLVERLARRGISVTGVTKASLGSTEIAHELRLAGVSGLGDSRIENIEAMRHSHLSARLSLIRSPMLSQAKRVVASADISFNTELEVIRRLSFEAVKMGRTHAVVLMVELGDLREGLMPDDLVAVVRETLSLPNIVFKGLGTNLACQSGVSPDDANMGELSRLVALVESTFDISIEIVSGGNSANLDWAFSSKCTGRINNLRLGESILLGREALHRNAIDGLHTDAITLVAEVIESKLKPTKPTGKLAQNAFGNCPDIVDRGTVAQAILAIGVQDVDLGGLQPSKGIKILGGSSDHLVVTSDANPAVGAEITFQMDYSALLRAMTSPFVGKSYQCTDNVSRLRQIA
;
A
#
# COMPACT_ATOMS: atom_id res chain seq x y z
N MET A 1 0.71 -13.20 22.05
CA MET A 1 1.14 -13.80 20.75
C MET A 1 2.66 -13.79 20.76
N PHE A 2 3.31 -14.85 20.27
CA PHE A 2 4.79 -14.92 20.28
C PHE A 2 5.40 -14.02 19.19
N ALA A 3 6.64 -13.59 19.41
CA ALA A 3 7.45 -12.93 18.38
C ALA A 3 8.04 -13.98 17.39
N PRO A 4 8.36 -13.62 16.12
CA PRO A 4 8.14 -12.30 15.56
C PRO A 4 6.66 -12.03 15.25
N ARG A 5 6.23 -10.78 15.45
CA ARG A 5 4.86 -10.38 15.17
C ARG A 5 4.77 -8.92 14.75
N LEU A 6 3.74 -8.61 13.99
CA LEU A 6 3.27 -7.24 13.78
C LEU A 6 2.26 -6.89 14.87
N GLU A 7 2.44 -5.77 15.51
CA GLU A 7 1.44 -5.11 16.36
C GLU A 7 0.73 -4.06 15.52
N ILE A 8 -0.57 -4.25 15.33
CA ILE A 8 -1.41 -3.46 14.43
C ILE A 8 -2.46 -2.75 15.26
N ASP A 9 -2.32 -1.43 15.40
CA ASP A 9 -3.27 -0.59 16.11
C ASP A 9 -4.36 -0.09 15.17
N LEU A 10 -5.52 -0.73 15.25
CA LEU A 10 -6.68 -0.42 14.43
C LEU A 10 -7.22 0.99 14.67
N GLY A 11 -7.17 1.50 15.90
CA GLY A 11 -7.59 2.86 16.24
C GLY A 11 -6.71 3.91 15.56
N LYS A 12 -5.39 3.73 15.57
CA LYS A 12 -4.45 4.61 14.87
C LYS A 12 -4.63 4.56 13.34
N ILE A 13 -4.87 3.38 12.78
CA ILE A 13 -5.18 3.24 11.35
C ILE A 13 -6.47 3.99 10.99
N GLN A 14 -7.53 3.82 11.79
CA GLN A 14 -8.79 4.54 11.59
C GLN A 14 -8.61 6.05 11.69
N HIS A 15 -7.84 6.53 12.67
CA HIS A 15 -7.52 7.95 12.84
C HIS A 15 -6.80 8.51 11.60
N ASN A 16 -5.75 7.82 11.13
CA ASN A 16 -4.99 8.23 9.96
C ASN A 16 -5.89 8.31 8.72
N ALA A 17 -6.70 7.27 8.48
CA ALA A 17 -7.63 7.24 7.36
C ALA A 17 -8.64 8.37 7.42
N ARG A 18 -9.29 8.59 8.57
CA ARG A 18 -10.28 9.66 8.76
C ARG A 18 -9.68 11.04 8.54
N THR A 19 -8.50 11.29 9.09
CA THR A 19 -7.79 12.57 8.93
C THR A 19 -7.51 12.87 7.44
N LEU A 20 -7.05 11.86 6.69
CA LEU A 20 -6.80 12.03 5.25
C LEU A 20 -8.10 12.19 4.45
N VAL A 21 -9.14 11.44 4.77
CA VAL A 21 -10.47 11.58 4.14
C VAL A 21 -11.01 13.00 4.33
N GLU A 22 -10.99 13.52 5.55
CA GLU A 22 -11.49 14.87 5.87
C GLU A 22 -10.68 15.97 5.17
N ARG A 23 -9.35 15.85 5.15
CA ARG A 23 -8.48 16.82 4.47
C ARG A 23 -8.70 16.85 2.97
N LEU A 24 -8.77 15.68 2.34
CA LEU A 24 -8.97 15.57 0.89
C LEU A 24 -10.40 15.92 0.47
N ALA A 25 -11.40 15.65 1.30
CA ALA A 25 -12.78 16.07 1.04
C ALA A 25 -12.92 17.59 0.87
N ARG A 26 -12.14 18.39 1.61
CA ARG A 26 -12.08 19.87 1.46
C ARG A 26 -11.52 20.29 0.10
N ARG A 27 -10.86 19.38 -0.60
CA ARG A 27 -10.32 19.56 -1.96
C ARG A 27 -11.21 18.92 -3.04
N GLY A 28 -12.38 18.38 -2.66
CA GLY A 28 -13.26 17.65 -3.57
C GLY A 28 -12.74 16.26 -3.97
N ILE A 29 -11.77 15.71 -3.22
CA ILE A 29 -11.12 14.44 -3.53
C ILE A 29 -11.59 13.37 -2.53
N SER A 30 -12.18 12.30 -3.06
CA SER A 30 -12.52 11.10 -2.30
C SER A 30 -11.31 10.16 -2.12
N VAL A 31 -11.35 9.31 -1.10
CA VAL A 31 -10.30 8.34 -0.83
C VAL A 31 -10.80 6.92 -1.05
N THR A 32 -10.09 6.16 -1.88
CA THR A 32 -10.17 4.70 -1.92
C THR A 32 -9.11 4.13 -0.98
N GLY A 33 -9.52 3.43 0.08
CA GLY A 33 -8.59 2.81 1.03
C GLY A 33 -7.97 1.55 0.44
N VAL A 34 -6.62 1.49 0.37
CA VAL A 34 -5.90 0.38 -0.28
C VAL A 34 -5.40 -0.63 0.73
N THR A 35 -5.88 -1.88 0.61
CA THR A 35 -5.62 -2.99 1.53
C THR A 35 -4.49 -3.92 1.10
N LYS A 36 -3.86 -3.71 -0.06
CA LYS A 36 -2.88 -4.65 -0.63
C LYS A 36 -1.71 -4.96 0.31
N ALA A 37 -1.20 -3.94 1.04
CA ALA A 37 -0.09 -4.13 1.96
C ALA A 37 -0.47 -4.89 3.23
N SER A 38 -1.76 -4.95 3.56
CA SER A 38 -2.33 -5.72 4.67
C SER A 38 -3.02 -7.02 4.22
N LEU A 39 -2.72 -7.51 3.00
CA LEU A 39 -3.27 -8.75 2.44
C LEU A 39 -4.80 -8.83 2.46
N GLY A 40 -5.48 -7.68 2.31
CA GLY A 40 -6.93 -7.62 2.36
C GLY A 40 -7.50 -7.91 3.75
N SER A 41 -6.74 -7.65 4.85
CA SER A 41 -7.22 -7.83 6.23
C SER A 41 -8.62 -7.22 6.38
N THR A 42 -9.56 -8.03 6.83
CA THR A 42 -10.95 -7.62 7.04
C THR A 42 -11.09 -6.65 8.22
N GLU A 43 -10.23 -6.78 9.23
CA GLU A 43 -10.15 -5.89 10.37
C GLU A 43 -9.73 -4.48 9.94
N ILE A 44 -8.63 -4.37 9.18
CA ILE A 44 -8.17 -3.09 8.63
C ILE A 44 -9.21 -2.53 7.65
N ALA A 45 -9.75 -3.34 6.76
CA ALA A 45 -10.77 -2.93 5.79
C ALA A 45 -12.03 -2.37 6.49
N HIS A 46 -12.42 -2.96 7.63
CA HIS A 46 -13.52 -2.46 8.46
C HIS A 46 -13.23 -1.05 9.00
N GLU A 47 -12.03 -0.82 9.55
CA GLU A 47 -11.66 0.48 10.09
C GLU A 47 -11.54 1.55 9.00
N LEU A 48 -11.02 1.21 7.82
CA LEU A 48 -11.01 2.12 6.67
C LEU A 48 -12.43 2.54 6.29
N ARG A 49 -13.39 1.60 6.26
CA ARG A 49 -14.80 1.91 6.00
C ARG A 49 -15.39 2.84 7.08
N LEU A 50 -15.12 2.59 8.36
CA LEU A 50 -15.58 3.45 9.46
C LEU A 50 -14.93 4.83 9.42
N ALA A 51 -13.75 4.96 8.84
CA ALA A 51 -13.08 6.23 8.63
C ALA A 51 -13.67 7.07 7.49
N GLY A 52 -14.60 6.51 6.70
CA GLY A 52 -15.31 7.24 5.65
C GLY A 52 -14.67 7.17 4.26
N VAL A 53 -13.83 6.15 3.97
CA VAL A 53 -13.33 5.95 2.59
C VAL A 53 -14.50 5.67 1.63
N SER A 54 -14.40 6.15 0.40
CA SER A 54 -15.43 6.00 -0.63
C SER A 54 -15.54 4.58 -1.20
N GLY A 55 -14.52 3.76 -0.96
CA GLY A 55 -14.42 2.37 -1.36
C GLY A 55 -13.11 1.76 -0.91
N LEU A 56 -12.94 0.46 -1.12
CA LEU A 56 -11.71 -0.28 -0.83
C LEU A 56 -11.07 -0.75 -2.13
N GLY A 57 -9.75 -0.75 -2.19
CA GLY A 57 -8.97 -1.17 -3.35
C GLY A 57 -7.91 -2.19 -2.98
N ASP A 58 -7.78 -3.25 -3.79
CA ASP A 58 -6.69 -4.22 -3.64
C ASP A 58 -6.13 -4.62 -5.01
N SER A 59 -4.88 -5.06 -5.03
CA SER A 59 -4.21 -5.52 -6.24
C SER A 59 -4.40 -7.01 -6.53
N ARG A 60 -4.98 -7.76 -5.59
CA ARG A 60 -5.20 -9.20 -5.67
C ARG A 60 -6.68 -9.53 -5.64
N ILE A 61 -7.12 -10.35 -6.59
CA ILE A 61 -8.52 -10.77 -6.61
C ILE A 61 -8.87 -11.65 -5.39
N GLU A 62 -7.89 -12.40 -4.88
CA GLU A 62 -8.04 -13.22 -3.67
C GLU A 62 -8.44 -12.37 -2.46
N ASN A 63 -7.80 -11.21 -2.30
CA ASN A 63 -8.10 -10.27 -1.22
C ASN A 63 -9.48 -9.61 -1.40
N ILE A 64 -9.84 -9.26 -2.64
CA ILE A 64 -11.18 -8.75 -2.99
C ILE A 64 -12.26 -9.79 -2.64
N GLU A 65 -12.03 -11.05 -2.98
CA GLU A 65 -12.95 -12.15 -2.65
C GLU A 65 -13.11 -12.34 -1.14
N ALA A 66 -11.99 -12.31 -0.39
CA ALA A 66 -12.03 -12.40 1.07
C ALA A 66 -12.85 -11.26 1.69
N MET A 67 -12.63 -10.01 1.25
CA MET A 67 -13.42 -8.86 1.70
C MET A 67 -14.90 -8.98 1.29
N ARG A 68 -15.20 -9.51 0.11
CA ARG A 68 -16.60 -9.75 -0.33
C ARG A 68 -17.28 -10.80 0.54
N HIS A 69 -16.61 -11.88 0.88
CA HIS A 69 -17.13 -12.94 1.75
C HIS A 69 -17.33 -12.50 3.21
N SER A 70 -16.55 -11.51 3.68
CA SER A 70 -16.74 -10.95 5.02
C SER A 70 -17.96 -10.03 5.14
N HIS A 71 -18.75 -9.90 4.07
CA HIS A 71 -19.96 -9.04 4.01
C HIS A 71 -19.70 -7.55 4.32
N LEU A 72 -18.48 -7.07 4.11
CA LEU A 72 -18.16 -5.65 4.20
C LEU A 72 -18.99 -4.85 3.18
N SER A 73 -19.85 -3.96 3.69
CA SER A 73 -20.63 -3.05 2.84
C SER A 73 -19.74 -1.92 2.33
N ALA A 74 -18.97 -2.20 1.28
CA ALA A 74 -18.08 -1.25 0.63
C ALA A 74 -17.98 -1.55 -0.87
N ARG A 75 -17.75 -0.51 -1.67
CA ARG A 75 -17.37 -0.66 -3.09
C ARG A 75 -15.98 -1.27 -3.15
N LEU A 76 -15.80 -2.38 -3.85
CA LEU A 76 -14.53 -3.08 -3.99
C LEU A 76 -13.93 -2.87 -5.37
N SER A 77 -12.70 -2.39 -5.42
CA SER A 77 -11.99 -2.07 -6.66
C SER A 77 -10.74 -2.93 -6.81
N LEU A 78 -10.60 -3.64 -7.92
CA LEU A 78 -9.34 -4.27 -8.30
C LEU A 78 -8.45 -3.21 -8.97
N ILE A 79 -7.41 -2.74 -8.27
CA ILE A 79 -6.58 -1.60 -8.67
C ILE A 79 -5.32 -2.00 -9.47
N ARG A 80 -5.13 -3.25 -9.78
CA ARG A 80 -4.13 -3.78 -10.72
C ARG A 80 -4.87 -4.32 -11.93
N SER A 81 -4.33 -4.11 -13.15
CA SER A 81 -4.89 -4.69 -14.37
C SER A 81 -5.14 -6.19 -14.20
N PRO A 82 -6.35 -6.66 -14.47
CA PRO A 82 -6.71 -8.07 -14.28
C PRO A 82 -5.92 -8.99 -15.23
N MET A 83 -5.63 -10.19 -14.80
CA MET A 83 -5.20 -11.26 -15.72
C MET A 83 -6.42 -11.78 -16.47
N LEU A 84 -6.24 -12.13 -17.77
CA LEU A 84 -7.30 -12.74 -18.59
C LEU A 84 -7.93 -13.96 -17.91
N SER A 85 -7.10 -14.81 -17.29
CA SER A 85 -7.54 -16.00 -16.56
C SER A 85 -8.40 -15.73 -15.32
N GLN A 86 -8.34 -14.51 -14.79
CA GLN A 86 -9.09 -14.10 -13.59
C GLN A 86 -10.36 -13.31 -13.91
N ALA A 87 -10.64 -12.99 -15.19
CA ALA A 87 -11.75 -12.12 -15.59
C ALA A 87 -13.10 -12.56 -14.99
N LYS A 88 -13.38 -13.86 -14.97
CA LYS A 88 -14.59 -14.41 -14.35
C LYS A 88 -14.69 -14.05 -12.85
N ARG A 89 -13.62 -14.23 -12.10
CA ARG A 89 -13.54 -13.92 -10.66
C ARG A 89 -13.70 -12.43 -10.42
N VAL A 90 -13.06 -11.60 -11.27
CA VAL A 90 -13.13 -10.13 -11.19
C VAL A 90 -14.57 -9.66 -11.35
N VAL A 91 -15.29 -10.11 -12.38
CA VAL A 91 -16.69 -9.76 -12.60
C VAL A 91 -17.59 -10.25 -11.45
N ALA A 92 -17.26 -11.40 -10.85
CA ALA A 92 -18.05 -11.95 -9.75
C ALA A 92 -17.87 -11.16 -8.44
N SER A 93 -16.68 -10.59 -8.18
CA SER A 93 -16.30 -10.15 -6.83
C SER A 93 -15.95 -8.67 -6.72
N ALA A 94 -15.41 -8.05 -7.78
CA ALA A 94 -15.09 -6.63 -7.80
C ALA A 94 -16.23 -5.81 -8.44
N ASP A 95 -16.51 -4.64 -7.86
CA ASP A 95 -17.46 -3.69 -8.45
C ASP A 95 -16.81 -2.88 -9.58
N ILE A 96 -15.52 -2.59 -9.46
CA ILE A 96 -14.73 -1.82 -10.43
C ILE A 96 -13.39 -2.52 -10.65
N SER A 97 -12.89 -2.51 -11.89
CA SER A 97 -11.48 -2.84 -12.18
C SER A 97 -10.78 -1.72 -12.93
N PHE A 98 -9.48 -1.55 -12.63
CA PHE A 98 -8.59 -0.62 -13.32
C PHE A 98 -7.88 -1.38 -14.44
N ASN A 99 -7.93 -0.86 -15.66
CA ASN A 99 -7.53 -1.60 -16.85
C ASN A 99 -6.64 -0.77 -17.77
N THR A 100 -5.78 -1.47 -18.52
CA THR A 100 -4.87 -0.89 -19.53
C THR A 100 -4.99 -1.59 -20.88
N GLU A 101 -5.57 -2.80 -20.93
CA GLU A 101 -5.60 -3.66 -22.10
C GLU A 101 -7.03 -3.92 -22.58
N LEU A 102 -7.31 -3.59 -23.83
CA LEU A 102 -8.63 -3.77 -24.43
C LEU A 102 -9.04 -5.25 -24.49
N GLU A 103 -8.08 -6.16 -24.70
CA GLU A 103 -8.35 -7.60 -24.69
C GLU A 103 -8.88 -8.07 -23.33
N VAL A 104 -8.32 -7.54 -22.24
CA VAL A 104 -8.81 -7.83 -20.88
C VAL A 104 -10.23 -7.30 -20.70
N ILE A 105 -10.52 -6.07 -21.17
CA ILE A 105 -11.85 -5.46 -21.07
C ILE A 105 -12.89 -6.26 -21.89
N ARG A 106 -12.53 -6.71 -23.09
CA ARG A 106 -13.37 -7.61 -23.90
C ARG A 106 -13.68 -8.92 -23.15
N ARG A 107 -12.68 -9.48 -22.48
CA ARG A 107 -12.87 -10.69 -21.68
C ARG A 107 -13.77 -10.43 -20.46
N LEU A 108 -13.62 -9.30 -19.78
CA LEU A 108 -14.52 -8.88 -18.70
C LEU A 108 -15.96 -8.72 -19.21
N SER A 109 -16.17 -8.09 -20.37
CA SER A 109 -17.46 -7.98 -21.03
C SER A 109 -18.10 -9.35 -21.30
N PHE A 110 -17.33 -10.26 -21.88
CA PHE A 110 -17.81 -11.64 -22.14
C PHE A 110 -18.27 -12.33 -20.86
N GLU A 111 -17.49 -12.26 -19.78
CA GLU A 111 -17.88 -12.88 -18.51
C GLU A 111 -19.07 -12.15 -17.85
N ALA A 112 -19.16 -10.83 -17.99
CA ALA A 112 -20.26 -10.03 -17.46
C ALA A 112 -21.59 -10.40 -18.16
N VAL A 113 -21.59 -10.50 -19.48
CA VAL A 113 -22.75 -10.99 -20.27
C VAL A 113 -23.15 -12.39 -19.83
N LYS A 114 -22.19 -13.32 -19.74
CA LYS A 114 -22.43 -14.71 -19.35
C LYS A 114 -23.03 -14.84 -17.95
N MET A 115 -22.71 -13.91 -17.05
CA MET A 115 -23.23 -13.87 -15.67
C MET A 115 -24.52 -13.05 -15.53
N GLY A 116 -24.99 -12.38 -16.58
CA GLY A 116 -26.14 -11.47 -16.49
C GLY A 116 -25.85 -10.26 -15.57
N ARG A 117 -24.61 -9.78 -15.50
CA ARG A 117 -24.16 -8.67 -14.64
C ARG A 117 -23.56 -7.56 -15.48
N THR A 118 -23.46 -6.37 -14.92
CA THR A 118 -22.61 -5.29 -15.43
C THR A 118 -21.31 -5.23 -14.64
N HIS A 119 -20.23 -4.79 -15.28
CA HIS A 119 -18.94 -4.57 -14.63
C HIS A 119 -18.40 -3.19 -14.97
N ALA A 120 -17.98 -2.46 -13.93
CA ALA A 120 -17.44 -1.11 -14.10
C ALA A 120 -15.92 -1.14 -14.36
N VAL A 121 -15.46 -0.28 -15.26
CA VAL A 121 -14.04 -0.14 -15.61
C VAL A 121 -13.57 1.31 -15.51
N VAL A 122 -12.35 1.47 -15.04
CA VAL A 122 -11.56 2.70 -15.11
C VAL A 122 -10.36 2.42 -16.00
N LEU A 123 -10.08 3.27 -16.98
CA LEU A 123 -8.91 3.15 -17.83
C LEU A 123 -7.74 3.91 -17.22
N MET A 124 -6.59 3.24 -17.14
CA MET A 124 -5.36 3.86 -16.65
C MET A 124 -4.60 4.48 -17.80
N VAL A 125 -4.10 5.70 -17.58
CA VAL A 125 -3.29 6.45 -18.55
C VAL A 125 -1.86 6.57 -18.04
N GLU A 126 -0.89 6.33 -18.91
CA GLU A 126 0.53 6.48 -18.64
C GLU A 126 0.91 7.98 -18.74
N LEU A 127 1.45 8.52 -17.66
CA LEU A 127 1.85 9.91 -17.54
C LEU A 127 3.31 10.10 -17.08
N GLY A 128 4.17 9.14 -17.43
CA GLY A 128 5.63 9.25 -17.29
C GLY A 128 6.28 8.27 -16.32
N ASP A 129 5.52 7.54 -15.49
CA ASP A 129 6.13 6.56 -14.54
C ASP A 129 6.57 5.25 -15.22
N LEU A 130 6.14 5.02 -16.46
CA LEU A 130 6.53 3.89 -17.33
C LEU A 130 6.29 2.51 -16.70
N ARG A 131 5.14 2.37 -16.03
CA ARG A 131 4.72 1.09 -15.45
C ARG A 131 3.50 0.53 -16.18
N GLU A 132 2.30 0.96 -15.84
CA GLU A 132 1.07 0.57 -16.53
C GLU A 132 0.25 1.79 -16.93
N GLY A 133 -0.36 1.74 -18.10
CA GLY A 133 -1.24 2.80 -18.61
C GLY A 133 -1.31 2.76 -20.13
N LEU A 134 -2.43 3.25 -20.65
CA LEU A 134 -2.59 3.56 -22.06
C LEU A 134 -1.76 4.79 -22.38
N MET A 135 -1.09 4.79 -23.52
CA MET A 135 -0.48 6.03 -24.02
C MET A 135 -1.58 7.04 -24.34
N PRO A 136 -1.37 8.34 -24.04
CA PRO A 136 -2.38 9.36 -24.28
C PRO A 136 -2.97 9.37 -25.69
N ASP A 137 -2.15 9.07 -26.71
CA ASP A 137 -2.57 9.04 -28.12
C ASP A 137 -3.54 7.89 -28.43
N ASP A 138 -3.47 6.78 -27.71
CA ASP A 138 -4.33 5.61 -27.90
C ASP A 138 -5.67 5.73 -27.15
N LEU A 139 -5.78 6.69 -26.21
CA LEU A 139 -6.89 6.77 -25.28
C LEU A 139 -8.25 6.84 -25.96
N VAL A 140 -8.42 7.73 -26.95
CA VAL A 140 -9.71 7.93 -27.64
C VAL A 140 -10.17 6.67 -28.36
N ALA A 141 -9.24 5.93 -28.98
CA ALA A 141 -9.56 4.68 -29.67
C ALA A 141 -10.02 3.60 -28.66
N VAL A 142 -9.30 3.44 -27.54
CA VAL A 142 -9.64 2.45 -26.52
C VAL A 142 -10.95 2.79 -25.79
N VAL A 143 -11.21 4.07 -25.52
CA VAL A 143 -12.50 4.50 -24.94
C VAL A 143 -13.67 4.17 -25.88
N ARG A 144 -13.53 4.45 -27.18
CA ARG A 144 -14.58 4.13 -28.19
C ARG A 144 -14.93 2.65 -28.18
N GLU A 145 -13.92 1.79 -28.19
CA GLU A 145 -14.11 0.34 -28.11
C GLU A 145 -14.76 -0.07 -26.78
N THR A 146 -14.27 0.48 -25.67
CA THR A 146 -14.79 0.19 -24.33
C THR A 146 -16.27 0.54 -24.21
N LEU A 147 -16.68 1.68 -24.74
CA LEU A 147 -18.08 2.12 -24.73
C LEU A 147 -19.00 1.23 -25.58
N SER A 148 -18.47 0.53 -26.59
CA SER A 148 -19.25 -0.41 -27.42
C SER A 148 -19.44 -1.78 -26.81
N LEU A 149 -18.68 -2.14 -25.75
CA LEU A 149 -18.71 -3.47 -25.15
C LEU A 149 -19.98 -3.67 -24.30
N PRO A 150 -20.73 -4.77 -24.51
CA PRO A 150 -21.90 -5.04 -23.73
C PRO A 150 -21.56 -5.34 -22.26
N ASN A 151 -22.42 -4.91 -21.36
CA ASN A 151 -22.29 -5.10 -19.91
C ASN A 151 -21.04 -4.50 -19.27
N ILE A 152 -20.32 -3.62 -19.98
CA ILE A 152 -19.26 -2.78 -19.44
C ILE A 152 -19.79 -1.38 -19.17
N VAL A 153 -19.45 -0.85 -17.99
CA VAL A 153 -19.75 0.54 -17.60
C VAL A 153 -18.43 1.30 -17.49
N PHE A 154 -18.16 2.17 -18.44
CA PHE A 154 -16.99 3.05 -18.37
C PHE A 154 -17.21 4.12 -17.30
N LYS A 155 -16.41 4.10 -16.22
CA LYS A 155 -16.54 5.01 -15.07
C LYS A 155 -15.56 6.15 -15.10
N GLY A 156 -14.45 6.01 -15.81
CA GLY A 156 -13.50 7.10 -15.87
C GLY A 156 -12.07 6.74 -16.17
N LEU A 157 -11.20 7.68 -15.83
CA LEU A 157 -9.77 7.61 -16.07
C LEU A 157 -8.99 7.63 -14.75
N GLY A 158 -7.79 7.07 -14.79
CA GLY A 158 -6.86 7.16 -13.69
C GLY A 158 -5.42 7.14 -14.18
N THR A 159 -4.51 7.49 -13.27
CA THR A 159 -3.07 7.33 -13.48
C THR A 159 -2.42 6.82 -12.21
N ASN A 160 -1.14 6.48 -12.30
CA ASN A 160 -0.34 6.11 -11.14
C ASN A 160 1.12 6.54 -11.35
N LEU A 161 1.65 7.29 -10.40
CA LEU A 161 3.01 7.84 -10.45
C LEU A 161 3.82 7.39 -9.22
N ALA A 162 5.12 7.66 -9.25
CA ALA A 162 6.09 7.40 -8.17
C ALA A 162 6.13 5.93 -7.70
N CYS A 163 5.91 4.98 -8.61
CA CYS A 163 5.92 3.55 -8.28
C CYS A 163 7.05 2.77 -8.96
N GLN A 164 7.38 3.09 -10.20
CA GLN A 164 8.42 2.43 -10.99
C GLN A 164 9.60 3.37 -11.19
N SER A 165 9.36 4.52 -11.78
CA SER A 165 10.40 5.48 -12.17
C SER A 165 10.55 6.64 -11.18
N GLY A 166 9.68 6.73 -10.19
CA GLY A 166 9.75 7.77 -9.17
C GLY A 166 9.27 9.15 -9.66
N VAL A 167 8.47 9.19 -10.72
CA VAL A 167 7.92 10.46 -11.24
C VAL A 167 6.96 11.06 -10.21
N SER A 168 7.30 12.24 -9.71
CA SER A 168 6.49 12.95 -8.72
C SER A 168 5.21 13.50 -9.35
N PRO A 169 4.05 13.34 -8.68
CA PRO A 169 2.83 14.06 -9.06
C PRO A 169 3.02 15.57 -8.95
N ASP A 170 2.61 16.31 -10.01
CA ASP A 170 2.69 17.77 -10.10
C ASP A 170 1.51 18.36 -10.88
N ASP A 171 1.48 19.68 -11.01
CA ASP A 171 0.42 20.38 -11.73
C ASP A 171 0.43 20.06 -13.25
N ALA A 172 1.58 19.67 -13.81
CA ALA A 172 1.67 19.36 -15.24
C ALA A 172 1.05 17.99 -15.55
N ASN A 173 1.45 16.93 -14.84
CA ASN A 173 0.92 15.58 -15.09
C ASN A 173 -0.54 15.42 -14.62
N MET A 174 -0.96 16.08 -13.53
CA MET A 174 -2.35 16.07 -13.08
C MET A 174 -3.24 16.98 -13.98
N GLY A 175 -2.67 18.07 -14.52
CA GLY A 175 -3.30 18.90 -15.54
C GLY A 175 -3.51 18.14 -16.84
N GLU A 176 -2.53 17.33 -17.27
CA GLU A 176 -2.66 16.48 -18.45
C GLU A 176 -3.76 15.42 -18.27
N LEU A 177 -3.87 14.77 -17.10
CA LEU A 177 -5.00 13.88 -16.84
C LEU A 177 -6.34 14.61 -16.95
N SER A 178 -6.42 15.83 -16.41
CA SER A 178 -7.63 16.65 -16.49
C SER A 178 -7.98 17.04 -17.94
N ARG A 179 -6.97 17.34 -18.77
CA ARG A 179 -7.13 17.63 -20.20
C ARG A 179 -7.65 16.40 -20.96
N LEU A 180 -7.11 15.21 -20.67
CA LEU A 180 -7.53 13.96 -21.29
C LEU A 180 -8.98 13.60 -20.90
N VAL A 181 -9.38 13.88 -19.66
CA VAL A 181 -10.77 13.75 -19.23
C VAL A 181 -11.69 14.63 -20.07
N ALA A 182 -11.35 15.92 -20.22
CA ALA A 182 -12.14 16.84 -21.02
C ALA A 182 -12.21 16.42 -22.50
N LEU A 183 -11.11 15.91 -23.06
CA LEU A 183 -11.07 15.37 -24.41
C LEU A 183 -12.05 14.20 -24.59
N VAL A 184 -12.05 13.23 -23.66
CA VAL A 184 -12.95 12.07 -23.73
C VAL A 184 -14.42 12.51 -23.60
N GLU A 185 -14.73 13.37 -22.62
CA GLU A 185 -16.09 13.88 -22.42
C GLU A 185 -16.64 14.61 -23.67
N SER A 186 -15.84 15.48 -24.26
CA SER A 186 -16.25 16.22 -25.49
C SER A 186 -16.33 15.34 -26.74
N THR A 187 -15.49 14.27 -26.82
CA THR A 187 -15.48 13.37 -27.99
C THR A 187 -16.69 12.45 -28.02
N PHE A 188 -17.16 12.00 -26.85
CA PHE A 188 -18.19 10.98 -26.75
C PHE A 188 -19.51 11.48 -26.15
N ASP A 189 -19.60 12.76 -25.82
CA ASP A 189 -20.76 13.38 -25.13
C ASP A 189 -21.18 12.63 -23.87
N ILE A 190 -20.20 12.32 -23.02
CA ILE A 190 -20.38 11.60 -21.74
C ILE A 190 -19.82 12.41 -20.58
N SER A 191 -20.23 12.06 -19.36
CA SER A 191 -19.63 12.59 -18.14
C SER A 191 -18.79 11.51 -17.45
N ILE A 192 -17.58 11.87 -17.04
CA ILE A 192 -16.65 10.99 -16.32
C ILE A 192 -16.87 11.12 -14.81
N GLU A 193 -17.25 9.98 -14.18
CA GLU A 193 -17.53 9.91 -12.73
C GLU A 193 -16.25 9.87 -11.89
N ILE A 194 -15.24 9.09 -12.31
CA ILE A 194 -14.02 8.83 -11.54
C ILE A 194 -12.80 9.37 -12.30
N VAL A 195 -12.10 10.31 -11.67
CA VAL A 195 -10.79 10.78 -12.13
C VAL A 195 -9.79 10.52 -11.01
N SER A 196 -9.12 9.34 -11.09
CA SER A 196 -8.26 8.84 -10.04
C SER A 196 -6.81 9.26 -10.25
N GLY A 197 -6.35 10.28 -9.51
CA GLY A 197 -5.05 10.94 -9.72
C GLY A 197 -3.83 10.11 -9.31
N GLY A 198 -3.99 9.05 -8.51
CA GLY A 198 -2.85 8.23 -8.09
C GLY A 198 -2.97 7.68 -6.68
N ASN A 199 -1.85 7.68 -5.97
CA ASN A 199 -1.63 7.00 -4.70
C ASN A 199 -1.17 7.96 -3.58
N SER A 200 -0.54 7.44 -2.52
CA SER A 200 -0.02 8.24 -1.39
C SER A 200 1.03 9.29 -1.78
N ALA A 201 1.70 9.14 -2.93
CA ALA A 201 2.64 10.14 -3.44
C ALA A 201 1.97 11.45 -3.90
N ASN A 202 0.66 11.41 -4.19
CA ASN A 202 -0.09 12.58 -4.61
C ASN A 202 -0.46 13.54 -3.47
N LEU A 203 -0.21 13.18 -2.20
CA LEU A 203 -0.69 13.97 -1.07
C LEU A 203 -0.06 15.36 -1.01
N ASP A 204 1.25 15.48 -1.24
CA ASP A 204 1.93 16.78 -1.23
C ASP A 204 1.36 17.69 -2.32
N TRP A 205 1.22 17.18 -3.53
CA TRP A 205 0.56 17.91 -4.62
C TRP A 205 -0.90 18.27 -4.27
N ALA A 206 -1.68 17.30 -3.78
CA ALA A 206 -3.10 17.52 -3.48
C ALA A 206 -3.32 18.58 -2.39
N PHE A 207 -2.39 18.75 -1.46
CA PHE A 207 -2.49 19.74 -0.39
C PHE A 207 -1.87 21.10 -0.75
N SER A 208 -0.84 21.14 -1.60
CA SER A 208 -0.10 22.36 -1.95
C SER A 208 -0.59 23.04 -3.22
N SER A 209 -1.13 22.29 -4.19
CA SER A 209 -1.61 22.84 -5.45
C SER A 209 -2.77 23.82 -5.24
N LYS A 210 -2.82 24.89 -6.03
CA LYS A 210 -3.94 25.85 -6.03
C LYS A 210 -5.23 25.25 -6.55
N CYS A 211 -5.15 24.37 -7.53
CA CYS A 211 -6.29 23.73 -8.17
C CYS A 211 -5.98 22.26 -8.46
N THR A 212 -6.86 21.36 -8.04
CA THR A 212 -6.74 19.92 -8.31
C THR A 212 -7.37 19.49 -9.64
N GLY A 213 -7.80 20.42 -10.48
CA GLY A 213 -8.40 20.15 -11.78
C GLY A 213 -9.62 19.24 -11.66
N ARG A 214 -9.64 18.20 -12.48
CA ARG A 214 -10.71 17.19 -12.50
C ARG A 214 -10.45 16.01 -11.55
N ILE A 215 -9.32 15.99 -10.84
CA ILE A 215 -8.99 14.91 -9.92
C ILE A 215 -9.98 14.88 -8.76
N ASN A 216 -10.70 13.77 -8.61
CA ASN A 216 -11.73 13.59 -7.58
C ASN A 216 -11.58 12.31 -6.74
N ASN A 217 -10.49 11.54 -6.97
CA ASN A 217 -10.20 10.35 -6.21
C ASN A 217 -8.69 10.11 -6.07
N LEU A 218 -8.25 9.66 -4.89
CA LEU A 218 -6.92 9.10 -4.62
C LEU A 218 -7.04 7.73 -3.96
N ARG A 219 -6.09 6.84 -4.28
CA ARG A 219 -6.02 5.47 -3.76
C ARG A 219 -4.90 5.39 -2.72
N LEU A 220 -5.26 5.50 -1.44
CA LEU A 220 -4.30 5.62 -0.34
C LEU A 220 -4.15 4.31 0.43
N GLY A 221 -2.93 3.88 0.64
CA GLY A 221 -2.58 2.71 1.47
C GLY A 221 -1.43 3.04 2.40
N GLU A 222 -0.25 3.31 1.85
CA GLU A 222 0.97 3.56 2.61
C GLU A 222 0.81 4.69 3.62
N SER A 223 0.28 5.84 3.20
CA SER A 223 0.09 6.99 4.08
C SER A 223 -0.90 6.72 5.23
N ILE A 224 -1.88 5.86 5.02
CA ILE A 224 -2.81 5.45 6.08
C ILE A 224 -2.12 4.52 7.07
N LEU A 225 -1.40 3.50 6.58
CA LEU A 225 -0.81 2.45 7.41
C LEU A 225 0.44 2.92 8.16
N LEU A 226 1.23 3.81 7.55
CA LEU A 226 2.52 4.26 8.08
C LEU A 226 2.57 5.74 8.49
N GLY A 227 1.50 6.52 8.22
CA GLY A 227 1.45 7.95 8.57
C GLY A 227 2.48 8.82 7.85
N ARG A 228 3.02 8.36 6.73
CA ARG A 228 4.09 9.01 5.97
C ARG A 228 3.69 9.25 4.51
N GLU A 229 4.18 10.32 3.91
CA GLU A 229 4.09 10.53 2.47
C GLU A 229 5.09 9.62 1.73
N ALA A 230 4.79 9.30 0.46
CA ALA A 230 5.51 8.24 -0.25
C ALA A 230 6.75 8.72 -1.03
N LEU A 231 6.96 10.04 -1.22
CA LEU A 231 8.07 10.58 -2.03
C LEU A 231 9.37 10.66 -1.25
N HIS A 232 9.32 11.17 -0.02
CA HIS A 232 10.48 11.41 0.84
C HIS A 232 10.39 10.71 2.19
N ARG A 233 9.29 9.97 2.44
CA ARG A 233 9.02 9.25 3.70
C ARG A 233 8.88 10.15 4.93
N ASN A 234 8.60 11.43 4.74
CA ASN A 234 8.33 12.35 5.84
C ASN A 234 7.02 12.00 6.54
N ALA A 235 6.98 12.20 7.85
CA ALA A 235 5.75 12.06 8.61
C ALA A 235 4.72 13.12 8.14
N ILE A 236 3.48 12.68 7.96
CA ILE A 236 2.37 13.59 7.68
C ILE A 236 1.84 14.13 9.01
N ASP A 237 1.82 15.44 9.13
CA ASP A 237 1.38 16.10 10.36
C ASP A 237 -0.02 15.64 10.80
N GLY A 238 -0.14 15.31 12.09
CA GLY A 238 -1.37 14.79 12.70
C GLY A 238 -1.69 13.33 12.42
N LEU A 239 -0.80 12.56 11.76
CA LEU A 239 -0.94 11.12 11.59
C LEU A 239 0.00 10.34 12.52
N HIS A 240 -0.45 9.16 12.94
CA HIS A 240 0.36 8.20 13.67
C HIS A 240 1.33 7.47 12.73
N THR A 241 2.62 7.49 13.02
CA THR A 241 3.66 6.79 12.26
C THR A 241 4.00 5.41 12.84
N ASP A 242 3.36 5.05 13.94
CA ASP A 242 3.52 3.82 14.70
C ASP A 242 2.22 2.98 14.78
N ALA A 243 1.34 3.14 13.79
CA ALA A 243 0.11 2.37 13.72
C ALA A 243 0.37 0.88 13.47
N ILE A 244 1.50 0.54 12.84
CA ILE A 244 1.98 -0.84 12.68
C ILE A 244 3.45 -0.88 13.03
N THR A 245 3.82 -1.78 13.97
CA THR A 245 5.21 -2.01 14.38
C THR A 245 5.56 -3.47 14.31
N LEU A 246 6.83 -3.78 14.11
CA LEU A 246 7.37 -5.14 14.15
C LEU A 246 8.05 -5.39 15.48
N VAL A 247 7.73 -6.51 16.12
CA VAL A 247 8.37 -6.98 17.37
C VAL A 247 9.10 -8.26 17.09
N ALA A 248 10.38 -8.33 17.48
CA ALA A 248 11.21 -9.53 17.36
C ALA A 248 11.92 -9.84 18.68
N GLU A 249 12.07 -11.13 18.99
CA GLU A 249 12.68 -11.61 20.23
C GLU A 249 14.18 -11.83 20.08
N VAL A 250 14.94 -11.48 21.10
CA VAL A 250 16.38 -11.72 21.22
C VAL A 250 16.63 -13.20 21.57
N ILE A 251 17.31 -13.91 20.69
CA ILE A 251 17.68 -15.32 20.86
C ILE A 251 19.13 -15.54 21.26
N GLU A 252 19.97 -14.52 21.05
CA GLU A 252 21.36 -14.51 21.54
C GLU A 252 21.76 -13.08 21.93
N SER A 253 22.55 -12.94 23.01
CA SER A 253 23.13 -11.66 23.43
C SER A 253 24.55 -11.90 23.97
N LYS A 254 25.57 -11.34 23.30
CA LYS A 254 26.98 -11.57 23.62
C LYS A 254 27.85 -10.38 23.24
N LEU A 255 28.99 -10.26 23.90
CA LEU A 255 30.08 -9.40 23.43
C LEU A 255 30.81 -10.09 22.28
N LYS A 256 30.86 -9.46 21.12
CA LYS A 256 31.53 -9.98 19.91
C LYS A 256 32.34 -8.89 19.22
N PRO A 257 33.50 -9.25 18.58
CA PRO A 257 34.18 -8.32 17.69
C PRO A 257 33.30 -8.01 16.48
N THR A 258 33.41 -6.78 15.98
CA THR A 258 32.69 -6.38 14.74
C THR A 258 33.47 -6.76 13.48
N LYS A 259 34.77 -7.08 13.61
CA LYS A 259 35.60 -7.55 12.49
C LYS A 259 35.63 -9.10 12.50
N PRO A 260 35.15 -9.75 11.43
CA PRO A 260 35.29 -11.19 11.28
C PRO A 260 36.74 -11.63 11.18
N THR A 261 37.03 -12.86 11.59
CA THR A 261 38.35 -13.49 11.44
C THR A 261 38.32 -14.55 10.35
N GLY A 262 39.43 -14.65 9.59
CA GLY A 262 39.57 -15.61 8.50
C GLY A 262 39.50 -14.98 7.10
N LYS A 263 39.55 -15.82 6.05
CA LYS A 263 39.44 -15.40 4.66
C LYS A 263 37.98 -15.06 4.35
N LEU A 264 37.74 -13.83 3.93
CA LEU A 264 36.40 -13.36 3.57
C LEU A 264 36.06 -13.76 2.13
N ALA A 265 34.79 -14.08 1.90
CA ALA A 265 34.15 -14.35 0.62
C ALA A 265 32.77 -13.68 0.59
N GLN A 266 31.97 -13.99 -0.40
CA GLN A 266 30.56 -13.54 -0.46
C GLN A 266 29.75 -14.12 0.69
N ASN A 267 28.81 -13.31 1.22
CA ASN A 267 27.82 -13.78 2.18
C ASN A 267 26.73 -14.65 1.48
N ALA A 268 25.73 -15.10 2.22
CA ALA A 268 24.63 -15.94 1.71
C ALA A 268 23.80 -15.28 0.58
N PHE A 269 23.90 -13.98 0.39
CA PHE A 269 23.18 -13.20 -0.63
C PHE A 269 24.09 -12.73 -1.79
N GLY A 270 25.30 -13.25 -1.88
CA GLY A 270 26.25 -12.90 -2.94
C GLY A 270 26.95 -11.55 -2.76
N ASN A 271 26.81 -10.92 -1.59
CA ASN A 271 27.44 -9.63 -1.31
C ASN A 271 28.77 -9.81 -0.58
N CYS A 272 29.75 -8.92 -0.87
CA CYS A 272 30.94 -8.73 -0.05
C CYS A 272 30.68 -7.55 0.89
N PRO A 273 30.35 -7.76 2.16
CA PRO A 273 30.02 -6.66 3.06
C PRO A 273 31.26 -5.80 3.33
N ASP A 274 31.06 -4.48 3.32
CA ASP A 274 32.06 -3.53 3.80
C ASP A 274 32.06 -3.56 5.34
N ILE A 275 33.18 -3.99 5.94
CA ILE A 275 33.29 -4.26 7.36
C ILE A 275 34.06 -3.15 8.03
N VAL A 276 33.36 -2.38 8.86
CA VAL A 276 33.98 -1.38 9.72
C VAL A 276 34.33 -2.00 11.07
N ASP A 277 35.62 -2.01 11.41
CA ASP A 277 36.07 -2.45 12.73
C ASP A 277 35.73 -1.39 13.79
N ARG A 278 34.84 -1.76 14.72
CA ARG A 278 34.42 -0.93 15.87
C ARG A 278 34.82 -1.56 17.21
N GLY A 279 35.76 -2.51 17.17
CA GLY A 279 36.16 -3.28 18.35
C GLY A 279 35.09 -4.28 18.79
N THR A 280 35.07 -4.57 20.08
CA THR A 280 34.09 -5.49 20.70
C THR A 280 32.87 -4.71 21.14
N VAL A 281 31.69 -5.16 20.68
CA VAL A 281 30.40 -4.54 21.00
C VAL A 281 29.41 -5.55 21.54
N ALA A 282 28.40 -5.09 22.26
CA ALA A 282 27.26 -5.91 22.61
C ALA A 282 26.43 -6.18 21.34
N GLN A 283 26.37 -7.43 20.92
CA GLN A 283 25.57 -7.88 19.79
C GLN A 283 24.40 -8.75 20.28
N ALA A 284 23.25 -8.50 19.71
CA ALA A 284 22.08 -9.36 19.87
C ALA A 284 21.66 -9.94 18.51
N ILE A 285 21.21 -11.17 18.52
CA ILE A 285 20.58 -11.84 17.39
C ILE A 285 19.09 -11.95 17.67
N LEU A 286 18.27 -11.55 16.71
CA LEU A 286 16.82 -11.64 16.79
C LEU A 286 16.30 -12.73 15.85
N ALA A 287 15.22 -13.38 16.24
CA ALA A 287 14.57 -14.50 15.52
C ALA A 287 13.73 -13.99 14.35
N ILE A 288 14.33 -13.26 13.42
CA ILE A 288 13.71 -12.78 12.16
C ILE A 288 14.83 -12.47 11.16
N GLY A 289 14.59 -12.67 9.88
CA GLY A 289 15.61 -12.41 8.85
C GLY A 289 15.03 -11.95 7.52
N VAL A 290 15.85 -12.00 6.47
CA VAL A 290 15.53 -11.50 5.12
C VAL A 290 14.35 -12.22 4.48
N GLN A 291 14.09 -13.49 4.85
CA GLN A 291 12.92 -14.20 4.35
C GLN A 291 11.59 -13.61 4.83
N ASP A 292 11.60 -12.94 5.99
CA ASP A 292 10.39 -12.43 6.64
C ASP A 292 10.21 -10.92 6.51
N VAL A 293 11.31 -10.17 6.42
CA VAL A 293 11.27 -8.71 6.39
C VAL A 293 12.41 -8.14 5.55
N ASP A 294 12.20 -6.95 4.99
CA ASP A 294 13.27 -6.16 4.39
C ASP A 294 14.04 -5.43 5.50
N LEU A 295 15.28 -5.88 5.76
CA LEU A 295 16.09 -5.33 6.84
C LEU A 295 16.44 -3.85 6.61
N GLY A 296 16.58 -3.41 5.35
CA GLY A 296 16.85 -2.02 4.99
C GLY A 296 15.71 -1.07 5.32
N GLY A 297 14.49 -1.59 5.41
CA GLY A 297 13.30 -0.83 5.75
C GLY A 297 12.97 -0.79 7.24
N LEU A 298 13.79 -1.42 8.10
CA LEU A 298 13.58 -1.41 9.55
C LEU A 298 14.19 -0.17 10.19
N GLN A 299 13.44 0.48 11.06
CA GLN A 299 13.88 1.62 11.87
C GLN A 299 13.85 1.22 13.35
N PRO A 300 15.00 0.88 13.94
CA PRO A 300 15.08 0.46 15.34
C PRO A 300 14.89 1.64 16.29
N SER A 301 14.55 1.32 17.53
CA SER A 301 14.52 2.27 18.64
C SER A 301 15.91 2.88 18.92
N LYS A 302 15.94 4.02 19.60
CA LYS A 302 17.18 4.70 19.97
C LYS A 302 18.12 3.76 20.76
N GLY A 303 19.41 3.80 20.43
CA GLY A 303 20.44 2.96 21.08
C GLY A 303 20.61 1.57 20.43
N ILE A 304 19.83 1.25 19.40
CA ILE A 304 19.96 0.01 18.64
C ILE A 304 20.40 0.32 17.21
N LYS A 305 21.34 -0.46 16.68
CA LYS A 305 21.80 -0.34 15.29
C LYS A 305 21.78 -1.71 14.63
N ILE A 306 21.24 -1.79 13.44
CA ILE A 306 21.28 -2.99 12.61
C ILE A 306 22.68 -3.14 12.04
N LEU A 307 23.31 -4.28 12.26
CA LEU A 307 24.62 -4.65 11.70
C LEU A 307 24.46 -5.42 10.39
N GLY A 308 23.35 -6.13 10.22
CA GLY A 308 23.05 -6.96 9.06
C GLY A 308 22.14 -8.12 9.43
N GLY A 309 22.03 -9.10 8.54
CA GLY A 309 21.26 -10.29 8.80
C GLY A 309 21.50 -11.40 7.80
N SER A 310 20.92 -12.55 8.08
CA SER A 310 20.87 -13.72 7.20
C SER A 310 19.42 -14.03 6.80
N SER A 311 19.18 -15.23 6.28
CA SER A 311 17.83 -15.68 5.92
C SER A 311 16.82 -15.53 7.06
N ASP A 312 17.22 -15.88 8.28
CA ASP A 312 16.37 -16.06 9.47
C ASP A 312 16.90 -15.38 10.75
N HIS A 313 18.01 -14.60 10.65
CA HIS A 313 18.61 -13.88 11.76
C HIS A 313 18.81 -12.41 11.42
N LEU A 314 18.39 -11.53 12.32
CA LEU A 314 18.73 -10.10 12.31
C LEU A 314 19.78 -9.85 13.41
N VAL A 315 20.90 -9.27 13.04
CA VAL A 315 22.01 -8.93 13.95
C VAL A 315 21.98 -7.45 14.25
N VAL A 316 21.90 -7.12 15.54
CA VAL A 316 21.92 -5.72 15.99
C VAL A 316 23.01 -5.51 17.04
N THR A 317 23.47 -4.28 17.20
CA THR A 317 24.20 -3.82 18.40
C THR A 317 23.27 -2.96 19.25
N SER A 318 23.45 -3.03 20.55
CA SER A 318 22.62 -2.30 21.51
C SER A 318 23.46 -1.77 22.67
N ASP A 319 23.23 -0.51 23.03
CA ASP A 319 23.87 0.12 24.19
C ASP A 319 23.41 -0.52 25.52
N ALA A 320 22.20 -1.11 25.54
CA ALA A 320 21.57 -1.69 26.72
C ALA A 320 21.86 -3.18 26.95
N ASN A 321 22.56 -3.87 26.02
CA ASN A 321 22.85 -5.31 26.08
C ASN A 321 21.58 -6.14 26.45
N PRO A 322 20.57 -6.26 25.61
CA PRO A 322 19.29 -6.86 25.92
C PRO A 322 19.45 -8.32 26.29
N ALA A 323 18.71 -8.80 27.28
CA ALA A 323 18.71 -10.21 27.68
C ALA A 323 18.06 -11.10 26.60
N VAL A 324 18.44 -12.37 26.55
CA VAL A 324 17.73 -13.39 25.77
C VAL A 324 16.27 -13.46 26.24
N GLY A 325 15.33 -13.48 25.30
CA GLY A 325 13.90 -13.39 25.56
C GLY A 325 13.35 -11.96 25.60
N ALA A 326 14.22 -10.93 25.57
CA ALA A 326 13.76 -9.54 25.44
C ALA A 326 13.19 -9.28 24.04
N GLU A 327 12.17 -8.45 23.94
CA GLU A 327 11.58 -8.05 22.69
C GLU A 327 12.08 -6.67 22.24
N ILE A 328 12.40 -6.54 20.96
CA ILE A 328 12.80 -5.30 20.33
C ILE A 328 11.77 -4.91 19.29
N THR A 329 11.33 -3.63 19.35
CA THR A 329 10.33 -3.07 18.44
C THR A 329 11.00 -2.22 17.37
N PHE A 330 10.49 -2.34 16.14
CA PHE A 330 10.92 -1.59 14.97
C PHE A 330 9.74 -0.87 14.33
N GLN A 331 9.94 0.37 13.89
CA GLN A 331 9.12 0.97 12.84
C GLN A 331 9.58 0.41 11.49
N MET A 332 8.71 0.51 10.49
CA MET A 332 8.94 -0.07 9.17
C MET A 332 8.67 0.97 8.08
N ASP A 333 9.40 0.84 6.97
CA ASP A 333 8.99 1.41 5.72
C ASP A 333 7.99 0.50 4.99
N TYR A 334 7.60 0.91 3.78
CA TYR A 334 6.63 0.17 2.99
C TYR A 334 7.14 -1.22 2.53
N SER A 335 8.44 -1.34 2.21
CA SER A 335 9.04 -2.62 1.80
C SER A 335 9.07 -3.63 2.95
N ALA A 336 9.51 -3.18 4.13
CA ALA A 336 9.52 -4.01 5.32
C ALA A 336 8.09 -4.44 5.73
N LEU A 337 7.11 -3.53 5.70
CA LEU A 337 5.71 -3.85 5.97
C LEU A 337 5.16 -4.90 5.00
N LEU A 338 5.36 -4.72 3.68
CA LEU A 338 4.88 -5.69 2.67
C LEU A 338 5.41 -7.09 2.93
N ARG A 339 6.71 -7.23 3.21
CA ARG A 339 7.33 -8.54 3.45
C ARG A 339 6.85 -9.15 4.75
N ALA A 340 6.84 -8.39 5.85
CA ALA A 340 6.38 -8.88 7.15
C ALA A 340 4.89 -9.30 7.12
N MET A 341 4.04 -8.56 6.41
CA MET A 341 2.64 -8.95 6.22
C MET A 341 2.49 -10.24 5.42
N THR A 342 3.32 -10.47 4.41
CA THR A 342 3.24 -11.68 3.55
C THR A 342 3.90 -12.91 4.18
N SER A 343 4.78 -12.75 5.18
CA SER A 343 5.39 -13.90 5.85
C SER A 343 4.36 -14.68 6.67
N PRO A 344 4.26 -16.01 6.49
CA PRO A 344 3.42 -16.86 7.33
C PRO A 344 4.00 -17.05 8.75
N PHE A 345 5.26 -16.69 8.98
CA PHE A 345 5.96 -16.85 10.25
C PHE A 345 5.92 -15.61 11.13
N VAL A 346 5.54 -14.47 10.58
CA VAL A 346 5.30 -13.24 11.35
C VAL A 346 3.84 -13.19 11.78
N GLY A 347 3.57 -13.27 13.08
CA GLY A 347 2.22 -13.16 13.64
C GLY A 347 1.59 -11.79 13.38
N LYS A 348 0.26 -11.69 13.30
CA LYS A 348 -0.48 -10.44 13.16
C LYS A 348 -1.36 -10.25 14.39
N SER A 349 -0.99 -9.28 15.25
CA SER A 349 -1.70 -8.97 16.49
C SER A 349 -2.47 -7.66 16.33
N TYR A 350 -3.77 -7.77 16.25
CA TYR A 350 -4.65 -6.61 16.14
C TYR A 350 -5.06 -6.13 17.54
N GLN A 351 -4.98 -4.81 17.75
CA GLN A 351 -5.40 -4.16 18.99
C GLN A 351 -6.11 -2.83 18.66
N CYS A 352 -6.94 -2.35 19.57
CA CYS A 352 -7.60 -1.07 19.46
C CYS A 352 -7.35 -0.29 20.75
N THR A 353 -6.46 0.68 20.72
CA THR A 353 -6.09 1.48 21.90
C THR A 353 -7.19 2.45 22.33
N ASP A 354 -8.10 2.86 21.44
CA ASP A 354 -9.16 3.83 21.74
C ASP A 354 -10.35 3.27 22.52
N ASN A 355 -10.49 1.95 22.70
CA ASN A 355 -11.60 1.36 23.45
C ASN A 355 -11.47 1.47 24.98
N VAL A 356 -10.29 1.82 25.52
CA VAL A 356 -10.10 2.00 26.97
C VAL A 356 -10.73 3.32 27.47
N SER A 357 -10.86 4.33 26.61
CA SER A 357 -11.50 5.63 26.95
C SER A 357 -13.03 5.57 26.83
N ARG A 358 -13.59 4.77 25.91
CA ARG A 358 -15.06 4.63 25.75
C ARG A 358 -15.71 3.85 26.89
N LEU A 359 -15.04 2.85 27.45
CA LEU A 359 -15.55 2.07 28.59
C LEU A 359 -15.49 2.86 29.92
N ARG A 360 -14.67 3.90 30.02
CA ARG A 360 -14.64 4.80 31.20
C ARG A 360 -15.68 5.93 31.16
N GLN A 361 -16.37 6.14 30.05
CA GLN A 361 -17.46 7.13 29.94
C GLN A 361 -18.86 6.52 30.12
N ILE A 362 -18.96 5.20 30.25
CA ILE A 362 -20.24 4.47 30.44
C ILE A 362 -20.31 3.84 31.86
N ALA A 363 -19.26 3.98 32.66
CA ALA A 363 -19.23 3.64 34.09
C ALA A 363 -19.21 4.92 34.94
#